data_5392b23013933f591965ae4a7a679a3c
#
_entry.id   5392b23013933f591965ae4a7a679a3c
#
_cell.length_a   1.000
_cell.length_b   1.000
_cell.length_c   1.000
_cell.angle_alpha   90.00
_cell.angle_beta   90.00
_cell.angle_gamma   90.00
#
_symmetry.space_group_name_H-M   'P 1'
#
loop_
_entity.id
_entity.type
_entity.pdbx_description
1 polymer ?
#
loop_
_entity_poly.entity_id
_entity_poly.type
_entity_poly.pdbx_seq_one_letter_code
_entity_poly.pdbx_strand_id
1 'polypeptide(L)'
;MIIFKKFNKYVKKGLFAVFLGFATVGTTFAGSLDWNVGVTSQYLWRGMSQGSGAATSGGLDYTADNGFSIGTWVSNVDFGDGTSYELDGYFGYSFGPDSVGYIYYAYPDGDDLDFSEVSISAELGAVTLGVAVLADADWEGTSFGDDPYFFLDTGFSLTEGLDLGLHIGHYDYEMGDAETDYGISLAIGDFSFGIIDSSRDDSDPYFIVSYGFSGSL
;
A
#
# COMPACT_ATOMS: atom_id res chain seq x y z
N MET A 1 -28.21 4.08 11.23
CA MET A 1 -27.86 3.07 10.19
C MET A 1 -27.66 3.67 8.78
N ILE A 2 -27.85 4.97 8.57
CA ILE A 2 -27.66 5.66 7.27
C ILE A 2 -26.28 6.34 7.16
N ILE A 3 -25.63 6.64 8.27
CA ILE A 3 -24.34 7.35 8.32
C ILE A 3 -23.18 6.45 7.89
N PHE A 4 -23.19 5.16 8.21
CA PHE A 4 -22.12 4.22 7.87
C PHE A 4 -21.98 3.86 6.38
N LYS A 5 -23.09 3.93 5.59
CA LYS A 5 -23.02 3.69 4.14
C LYS A 5 -22.39 4.83 3.34
N LYS A 6 -22.40 6.06 3.86
CA LYS A 6 -21.74 7.20 3.21
C LYS A 6 -20.24 7.26 3.50
N PHE A 7 -19.81 6.80 4.65
CA PHE A 7 -18.41 6.77 5.09
C PHE A 7 -17.51 5.96 4.15
N ASN A 8 -18.01 4.80 3.72
CA ASN A 8 -17.26 3.87 2.86
C ASN A 8 -17.08 4.34 1.40
N LYS A 9 -17.78 5.39 0.96
CA LYS A 9 -17.70 5.89 -0.43
C LYS A 9 -16.58 6.93 -0.63
N TYR A 10 -16.16 7.63 0.42
CA TYR A 10 -15.21 8.75 0.33
C TYR A 10 -13.80 8.38 0.79
N VAL A 11 -13.66 7.48 1.75
CA VAL A 11 -12.35 6.93 2.18
C VAL A 11 -11.64 6.19 1.02
N LYS A 12 -12.41 5.66 0.05
CA LYS A 12 -11.89 4.89 -1.09
C LYS A 12 -11.19 5.72 -2.19
N LYS A 13 -11.24 7.06 -2.16
CA LYS A 13 -10.69 7.89 -3.23
C LYS A 13 -9.39 8.64 -2.88
N GLY A 14 -9.00 8.69 -1.63
CA GLY A 14 -7.91 9.55 -1.19
C GLY A 14 -6.64 8.87 -0.66
N LEU A 15 -6.65 7.57 -0.42
CA LEU A 15 -5.53 6.87 0.21
C LEU A 15 -4.60 6.16 -0.79
N PHE A 16 -4.32 6.77 -1.93
CA PHE A 16 -3.50 6.13 -2.97
C PHE A 16 -2.00 6.36 -2.83
N ALA A 17 -1.51 6.87 -1.75
CA ALA A 17 -0.13 7.31 -1.73
C ALA A 17 0.82 6.49 -0.86
N VAL A 18 0.49 5.37 -0.25
CA VAL A 18 1.49 4.63 0.55
C VAL A 18 1.08 3.21 0.94
N PHE A 19 -0.19 2.83 0.79
CA PHE A 19 -0.64 1.54 1.28
C PHE A 19 -1.24 0.70 0.15
N LEU A 20 -0.66 -0.47 -0.10
CA LEU A 20 -1.30 -1.57 -0.81
C LEU A 20 -2.52 -2.06 0.03
N GLY A 21 -3.52 -1.18 0.17
CA GLY A 21 -4.80 -1.52 0.76
C GLY A 21 -5.70 -2.09 -0.32
N PHE A 22 -6.08 -3.35 -0.21
CA PHE A 22 -7.10 -3.95 -1.04
C PHE A 22 -8.43 -3.20 -0.87
N ALA A 23 -8.77 -2.33 -1.84
CA ALA A 23 -10.04 -1.61 -1.84
C ALA A 23 -11.12 -2.49 -2.45
N THR A 24 -12.06 -2.96 -1.65
CA THR A 24 -13.24 -3.65 -2.15
C THR A 24 -14.36 -2.65 -2.49
N VAL A 25 -14.82 -2.60 -3.74
CA VAL A 25 -16.05 -1.90 -4.12
C VAL A 25 -17.01 -2.90 -4.80
N GLY A 26 -18.17 -3.15 -4.22
CA GLY A 26 -19.24 -3.88 -4.88
C GLY A 26 -20.07 -2.97 -5.81
N THR A 27 -20.53 -3.38 -6.96
CA THR A 27 -21.76 -4.11 -7.28
C THR A 27 -21.96 -4.25 -8.78
N THR A 28 -22.42 -5.45 -9.16
CA THR A 28 -23.15 -5.90 -10.34
C THR A 28 -22.41 -5.98 -11.67
N PHE A 29 -21.82 -7.06 -11.83
CA PHE A 29 -21.43 -7.99 -12.90
C PHE A 29 -20.31 -8.86 -12.31
N ALA A 30 -19.94 -9.96 -12.93
CA ALA A 30 -18.96 -10.93 -12.44
C ALA A 30 -17.54 -10.36 -12.08
N GLY A 31 -17.47 -9.16 -11.56
CA GLY A 31 -16.27 -8.43 -11.10
C GLY A 31 -16.14 -7.04 -11.73
N SER A 32 -15.25 -6.21 -11.16
CA SER A 32 -14.79 -4.94 -11.73
C SER A 32 -13.36 -5.04 -12.19
N LEU A 33 -13.02 -4.39 -13.30
CA LEU A 33 -11.65 -4.16 -13.74
C LEU A 33 -11.38 -2.66 -13.61
N ASP A 34 -10.49 -2.31 -12.71
CA ASP A 34 -10.16 -0.92 -12.40
C ASP A 34 -8.71 -0.63 -12.83
N TRP A 35 -8.44 0.62 -13.15
CA TRP A 35 -7.11 1.11 -13.43
C TRP A 35 -6.79 2.32 -12.57
N ASN A 36 -5.52 2.52 -12.28
CA ASN A 36 -5.02 3.67 -11.54
C ASN A 36 -3.74 4.24 -12.18
N VAL A 37 -3.52 5.53 -12.02
CA VAL A 37 -2.28 6.23 -12.38
C VAL A 37 -2.02 7.29 -11.33
N GLY A 38 -0.77 7.44 -10.91
CA GLY A 38 -0.39 8.41 -9.89
C GLY A 38 0.99 9.01 -10.13
N VAL A 39 1.22 10.14 -9.50
CA VAL A 39 2.53 10.76 -9.35
C VAL A 39 2.68 11.21 -7.89
N THR A 40 3.83 10.96 -7.30
CA THR A 40 4.18 11.38 -5.95
C THR A 40 5.52 12.11 -5.95
N SER A 41 5.67 13.08 -5.04
CA SER A 41 6.96 13.77 -4.89
C SER A 41 8.08 12.86 -4.36
N GLN A 42 7.70 11.78 -3.66
CA GLN A 42 8.60 10.75 -3.14
C GLN A 42 7.83 9.45 -2.98
N TYR A 43 8.38 8.33 -3.46
CA TYR A 43 7.86 7.00 -3.18
C TYR A 43 8.48 6.48 -1.89
N LEU A 44 7.66 6.19 -0.90
CA LEU A 44 8.06 5.53 0.34
C LEU A 44 7.36 4.17 0.45
N TRP A 45 8.12 3.15 0.78
CA TRP A 45 7.62 1.84 1.16
C TRP A 45 7.97 1.60 2.65
N ARG A 46 6.96 1.53 3.53
CA ARG A 46 7.13 1.35 4.99
C ARG A 46 8.15 2.34 5.60
N GLY A 47 8.00 3.63 5.28
CA GLY A 47 8.92 4.67 5.72
C GLY A 47 10.26 4.73 4.97
N MET A 48 10.55 3.76 4.10
CA MET A 48 11.79 3.70 3.32
C MET A 48 11.64 4.38 1.96
N SER A 49 12.56 5.27 1.64
CA SER A 49 12.62 5.89 0.33
C SER A 49 12.98 4.88 -0.76
N GLN A 50 12.17 4.82 -1.81
CA GLN A 50 12.38 3.97 -2.99
C GLN A 50 13.07 4.71 -4.14
N GLY A 51 13.54 5.94 -3.88
CA GLY A 51 14.28 6.70 -4.87
C GLY A 51 14.59 8.12 -4.43
N SER A 52 15.34 8.85 -5.24
CA SER A 52 15.84 10.20 -4.91
C SER A 52 14.91 11.34 -5.32
N GLY A 53 13.70 11.05 -5.84
CA GLY A 53 12.80 12.07 -6.36
C GLY A 53 11.38 11.58 -6.62
N ALA A 54 10.70 12.27 -7.52
CA ALA A 54 9.32 11.97 -7.86
C ALA A 54 9.17 10.58 -8.50
N ALA A 55 8.11 9.89 -8.12
CA ALA A 55 7.72 8.63 -8.73
C ALA A 55 6.39 8.76 -9.48
N THR A 56 6.29 7.99 -10.57
CA THR A 56 5.07 7.83 -11.36
C THR A 56 4.68 6.37 -11.34
N SER A 57 3.43 6.10 -11.03
CA SER A 57 2.94 4.74 -10.89
C SER A 57 1.65 4.50 -11.66
N GLY A 58 1.33 3.23 -11.88
CA GLY A 58 0.06 2.82 -12.47
C GLY A 58 -0.21 1.34 -12.23
N GLY A 59 -1.48 0.96 -12.26
CA GLY A 59 -1.90 -0.40 -11.99
C GLY A 59 -3.22 -0.78 -12.66
N LEU A 60 -3.47 -2.08 -12.67
CA LEU A 60 -4.71 -2.71 -13.09
C LEU A 60 -5.14 -3.70 -12.03
N ASP A 61 -6.41 -3.62 -11.62
CA ASP A 61 -6.99 -4.42 -10.54
C ASP A 61 -8.30 -5.07 -11.01
N TYR A 62 -8.38 -6.37 -10.90
CA TYR A 62 -9.65 -7.10 -11.08
C TYR A 62 -10.16 -7.58 -9.73
N THR A 63 -11.41 -7.28 -9.41
CA THR A 63 -12.10 -7.75 -8.20
C THR A 63 -13.36 -8.49 -8.58
N ALA A 64 -13.43 -9.76 -8.21
CA ALA A 64 -14.59 -10.62 -8.42
C ALA A 64 -15.63 -10.45 -7.29
N ASP A 65 -16.90 -10.71 -7.60
CA ASP A 65 -18.02 -10.60 -6.63
C ASP A 65 -17.90 -11.56 -5.44
N ASN A 66 -17.12 -12.63 -5.58
CA ASN A 66 -16.91 -13.62 -4.52
C ASN A 66 -15.81 -13.22 -3.51
N GLY A 67 -15.20 -12.03 -3.68
CA GLY A 67 -14.12 -11.54 -2.81
C GLY A 67 -12.70 -11.84 -3.30
N PHE A 68 -12.53 -12.58 -4.40
CA PHE A 68 -11.22 -12.75 -5.04
C PHE A 68 -10.77 -11.46 -5.73
N SER A 69 -9.49 -11.13 -5.61
CA SER A 69 -8.87 -10.03 -6.34
C SER A 69 -7.52 -10.46 -6.92
N ILE A 70 -7.14 -9.85 -8.04
CA ILE A 70 -5.82 -9.99 -8.66
C ILE A 70 -5.47 -8.67 -9.34
N GLY A 71 -4.21 -8.29 -9.29
CA GLY A 71 -3.78 -7.04 -9.90
C GLY A 71 -2.29 -7.02 -10.20
N THR A 72 -1.89 -5.91 -10.81
CA THR A 72 -0.49 -5.57 -11.07
C THR A 72 -0.29 -4.08 -10.90
N TRP A 73 0.90 -3.69 -10.48
CA TRP A 73 1.28 -2.31 -10.29
C TRP A 73 2.73 -2.10 -10.73
N VAL A 74 3.06 -0.90 -11.16
CA VAL A 74 4.40 -0.51 -11.59
C VAL A 74 4.71 0.90 -11.12
N SER A 75 5.95 1.13 -10.70
CA SER A 75 6.48 2.46 -10.38
C SER A 75 7.95 2.56 -10.78
N ASN A 76 8.44 3.76 -11.02
CA ASN A 76 9.86 3.97 -11.04
C ASN A 76 10.43 3.98 -9.62
N VAL A 77 11.62 3.42 -9.49
CA VAL A 77 12.48 3.44 -8.29
C VAL A 77 13.88 3.92 -8.68
N ASP A 78 14.74 4.20 -7.70
CA ASP A 78 16.15 4.54 -7.92
C ASP A 78 16.94 4.18 -6.66
N PHE A 79 17.57 3.01 -6.68
CA PHE A 79 18.40 2.53 -5.57
C PHE A 79 19.88 2.92 -5.73
N GLY A 80 20.23 3.60 -6.84
CA GLY A 80 21.59 4.05 -7.14
C GLY A 80 22.51 2.96 -7.70
N ASP A 81 22.00 1.77 -7.93
CA ASP A 81 22.70 0.60 -8.50
C ASP A 81 22.34 0.33 -9.97
N GLY A 82 21.37 1.08 -10.50
CA GLY A 82 20.86 0.95 -11.86
C GLY A 82 19.43 0.41 -11.92
N THR A 83 18.90 -0.09 -10.81
CA THR A 83 17.49 -0.51 -10.69
C THR A 83 16.59 0.71 -10.85
N SER A 84 15.69 0.66 -11.82
CA SER A 84 14.93 1.83 -12.25
C SER A 84 13.41 1.70 -12.14
N TYR A 85 12.90 0.49 -11.98
CA TYR A 85 11.46 0.27 -11.79
C TYR A 85 11.16 -0.98 -10.97
N GLU A 86 10.02 -0.92 -10.29
CA GLU A 86 9.37 -2.00 -9.55
C GLU A 86 8.11 -2.42 -10.31
N LEU A 87 7.87 -3.71 -10.40
CA LEU A 87 6.69 -4.31 -11.00
C LEU A 87 6.12 -5.35 -10.05
N ASP A 88 4.89 -5.10 -9.58
CA ASP A 88 4.21 -6.01 -8.66
C ASP A 88 3.15 -6.85 -9.36
N GLY A 89 3.04 -8.08 -8.89
CA GLY A 89 1.91 -8.95 -9.17
C GLY A 89 1.30 -9.45 -7.86
N TYR A 90 -0.01 -9.30 -7.68
CA TYR A 90 -0.66 -9.66 -6.42
C TYR A 90 -2.02 -10.29 -6.63
N PHE A 91 -2.43 -11.08 -5.64
CA PHE A 91 -3.79 -11.59 -5.54
C PHE A 91 -4.22 -11.70 -4.09
N GLY A 92 -5.53 -11.74 -3.86
CA GLY A 92 -6.07 -11.81 -2.52
C GLY A 92 -7.49 -12.36 -2.47
N TYR A 93 -7.95 -12.57 -1.26
CA TYR A 93 -9.31 -12.99 -0.98
C TYR A 93 -9.85 -12.29 0.27
N SER A 94 -11.01 -11.62 0.13
CA SER A 94 -11.70 -10.96 1.23
C SER A 94 -12.92 -11.76 1.65
N PHE A 95 -13.09 -11.96 2.95
CA PHE A 95 -14.19 -12.71 3.55
C PHE A 95 -14.75 -11.96 4.78
N GLY A 96 -15.78 -11.16 4.54
CA GLY A 96 -16.33 -10.28 5.57
C GLY A 96 -15.39 -9.11 5.87
N PRO A 97 -14.97 -8.90 7.14
CA PRO A 97 -14.02 -7.85 7.49
C PRO A 97 -12.55 -8.27 7.29
N ASP A 98 -12.30 -9.56 7.07
CA ASP A 98 -10.96 -10.12 7.00
C ASP A 98 -10.50 -10.29 5.56
N SER A 99 -9.19 -10.24 5.33
CA SER A 99 -8.58 -10.53 4.04
C SER A 99 -7.25 -11.23 4.18
N VAL A 100 -6.89 -11.99 3.15
CA VAL A 100 -5.58 -12.60 2.98
C VAL A 100 -5.04 -12.20 1.61
N GLY A 101 -3.74 -12.03 1.50
CA GLY A 101 -3.10 -11.59 0.26
C GLY A 101 -1.74 -12.22 0.05
N TYR A 102 -1.32 -12.20 -1.19
CA TYR A 102 0.03 -12.49 -1.65
C TYR A 102 0.45 -11.40 -2.61
N ILE A 103 1.68 -10.94 -2.50
CA ILE A 103 2.30 -9.99 -3.41
C ILE A 103 3.70 -10.46 -3.75
N TYR A 104 4.08 -10.32 -5.01
CA TYR A 104 5.42 -10.49 -5.53
C TYR A 104 5.91 -9.14 -6.01
N TYR A 105 7.00 -8.67 -5.43
CA TYR A 105 7.73 -7.46 -5.80
C TYR A 105 8.86 -7.87 -6.75
N ALA A 106 8.81 -7.40 -7.98
CA ALA A 106 9.84 -7.66 -8.95
C ALA A 106 10.60 -6.38 -9.30
N TYR A 107 11.91 -6.51 -9.44
CA TYR A 107 12.83 -5.46 -9.90
C TYR A 107 13.57 -5.95 -11.14
N PRO A 108 12.92 -5.96 -12.34
CA PRO A 108 13.40 -6.69 -13.51
C PRO A 108 14.73 -6.22 -14.08
N ASP A 109 15.20 -5.04 -13.70
CA ASP A 109 16.53 -4.49 -14.04
C ASP A 109 17.48 -4.40 -12.83
N GLY A 110 17.09 -5.02 -11.70
CA GLY A 110 17.92 -5.22 -10.51
C GLY A 110 18.35 -6.68 -10.37
N ASP A 111 19.45 -6.91 -9.68
CA ASP A 111 19.95 -8.25 -9.38
C ASP A 111 19.64 -8.60 -7.90
N ASP A 112 19.09 -9.78 -7.65
CA ASP A 112 18.84 -10.34 -6.31
C ASP A 112 17.97 -9.44 -5.40
N LEU A 113 16.97 -8.75 -5.98
CA LEU A 113 16.08 -7.84 -5.25
C LEU A 113 14.63 -8.32 -5.15
N ASP A 114 14.25 -9.32 -5.95
CA ASP A 114 12.88 -9.81 -5.99
C ASP A 114 12.51 -10.52 -4.68
N PHE A 115 11.30 -10.24 -4.20
CA PHE A 115 10.76 -10.93 -3.02
C PHE A 115 9.24 -10.99 -3.06
N SER A 116 8.68 -11.75 -2.14
CA SER A 116 7.25 -11.89 -2.01
C SER A 116 6.81 -11.94 -0.56
N GLU A 117 5.57 -11.52 -0.32
CA GLU A 117 4.96 -11.56 1.00
C GLU A 117 3.58 -12.21 0.98
N VAL A 118 3.22 -12.80 2.10
CA VAL A 118 1.84 -13.14 2.43
C VAL A 118 1.35 -12.24 3.55
N SER A 119 0.07 -11.87 3.48
CA SER A 119 -0.52 -10.96 4.47
C SER A 119 -1.88 -11.44 4.94
N ILE A 120 -2.23 -11.04 6.16
CA ILE A 120 -3.59 -11.13 6.68
C ILE A 120 -3.95 -9.79 7.32
N SER A 121 -5.19 -9.33 7.11
CA SER A 121 -5.68 -8.11 7.74
C SER A 121 -7.15 -8.23 8.15
N ALA A 122 -7.57 -7.37 9.06
CA ALA A 122 -8.94 -7.28 9.54
C ALA A 122 -9.39 -5.82 9.66
N GLU A 123 -10.61 -5.51 9.18
CA GLU A 123 -11.27 -4.21 9.33
C GLU A 123 -12.14 -4.19 10.59
N LEU A 124 -11.78 -3.40 11.58
CA LEU A 124 -12.47 -3.22 12.86
C LEU A 124 -13.10 -1.82 12.93
N GLY A 125 -14.18 -1.63 12.19
CA GLY A 125 -14.85 -0.33 12.07
C GLY A 125 -14.05 0.63 11.18
N ALA A 126 -13.41 1.66 11.77
CA ALA A 126 -12.57 2.62 11.05
C ALA A 126 -11.08 2.25 11.08
N VAL A 127 -10.73 1.16 11.74
CA VAL A 127 -9.34 0.71 11.92
C VAL A 127 -9.10 -0.55 11.11
N THR A 128 -8.01 -0.59 10.38
CA THR A 128 -7.47 -1.81 9.74
C THR A 128 -6.22 -2.23 10.49
N LEU A 129 -6.15 -3.49 10.87
CA LEU A 129 -4.97 -4.12 11.45
C LEU A 129 -4.49 -5.21 10.50
N GLY A 130 -3.19 -5.38 10.39
CA GLY A 130 -2.66 -6.47 9.60
C GLY A 130 -1.23 -6.84 9.92
N VAL A 131 -0.82 -7.94 9.32
CA VAL A 131 0.56 -8.41 9.32
C VAL A 131 0.90 -8.95 7.93
N ALA A 132 2.09 -8.62 7.46
CA ALA A 132 2.72 -9.22 6.29
C ALA A 132 4.01 -9.91 6.74
N VAL A 133 4.35 -11.02 6.10
CA VAL A 133 5.58 -11.77 6.37
C VAL A 133 6.19 -12.20 5.05
N LEU A 134 7.50 -12.33 5.02
CA LEU A 134 8.23 -12.82 3.87
C LEU A 134 7.73 -14.21 3.46
N ALA A 135 7.41 -14.39 2.18
CA ALA A 135 7.07 -15.69 1.62
C ALA A 135 8.28 -16.34 0.93
N ASP A 136 9.05 -15.54 0.19
CA ASP A 136 10.27 -15.93 -0.52
C ASP A 136 11.07 -14.67 -0.91
N ALA A 137 12.38 -14.82 -1.14
CA ALA A 137 13.24 -13.74 -1.60
C ALA A 137 14.45 -14.30 -2.35
N ASP A 138 15.02 -13.49 -3.26
CA ASP A 138 16.18 -13.88 -4.05
C ASP A 138 17.50 -13.87 -3.25
N TRP A 139 17.55 -13.15 -2.11
CA TRP A 139 18.75 -13.12 -1.27
C TRP A 139 18.82 -14.31 -0.30
N GLU A 140 20.04 -14.75 0.01
CA GLU A 140 20.28 -15.90 0.87
C GLU A 140 19.94 -15.63 2.36
N GLY A 141 19.60 -16.69 3.07
CA GLY A 141 19.41 -16.68 4.52
C GLY A 141 18.01 -16.35 4.98
N THR A 142 17.05 -16.27 4.05
CA THR A 142 15.64 -16.02 4.34
C THR A 142 14.84 -17.31 4.45
N SER A 143 13.75 -17.23 5.20
CA SER A 143 12.79 -18.32 5.39
C SER A 143 11.36 -17.78 5.37
N PHE A 144 10.42 -18.62 5.04
CA PHE A 144 9.00 -18.26 5.15
C PHE A 144 8.64 -17.81 6.57
N GLY A 145 8.05 -16.64 6.68
CA GLY A 145 7.60 -16.07 7.94
C GLY A 145 8.58 -15.09 8.58
N ASP A 146 9.76 -14.93 8.01
CA ASP A 146 10.72 -13.91 8.42
C ASP A 146 10.20 -12.50 8.16
N ASP A 147 10.86 -11.53 8.76
CA ASP A 147 10.64 -10.09 8.57
C ASP A 147 9.16 -9.67 8.72
N PRO A 148 8.48 -10.00 9.83
CA PRO A 148 7.09 -9.62 10.00
C PRO A 148 6.91 -8.10 10.08
N TYR A 149 5.99 -7.58 9.28
CA TYR A 149 5.54 -6.21 9.32
C TYR A 149 4.12 -6.12 9.84
N PHE A 150 3.94 -5.52 11.01
CA PHE A 150 2.64 -5.26 11.64
C PHE A 150 2.20 -3.84 11.32
N PHE A 151 0.94 -3.63 10.97
CA PHE A 151 0.44 -2.30 10.68
C PHE A 151 -0.94 -2.03 11.26
N LEU A 152 -1.20 -0.76 11.51
CA LEU A 152 -2.49 -0.20 11.87
C LEU A 152 -2.74 1.06 11.05
N ASP A 153 -3.87 1.04 10.35
CA ASP A 153 -4.37 2.16 9.56
C ASP A 153 -5.72 2.62 10.07
N THR A 154 -5.96 3.94 10.03
CA THR A 154 -7.29 4.48 10.27
C THR A 154 -7.52 5.75 9.45
N GLY A 155 -8.78 6.03 9.11
CA GLY A 155 -9.14 7.20 8.34
C GLY A 155 -10.46 7.82 8.76
N PHE A 156 -10.55 9.14 8.64
CA PHE A 156 -11.72 9.93 9.04
C PHE A 156 -12.04 10.99 8.00
N SER A 157 -13.29 11.07 7.56
CA SER A 157 -13.77 12.22 6.79
C SER A 157 -13.98 13.41 7.72
N LEU A 158 -13.16 14.43 7.59
CA LEU A 158 -13.27 15.67 8.38
C LEU A 158 -14.43 16.54 7.88
N THR A 159 -14.55 16.63 6.55
CA THR A 159 -15.68 17.25 5.85
C THR A 159 -15.92 16.53 4.52
N GLU A 160 -16.91 16.95 3.73
CA GLU A 160 -17.10 16.44 2.38
C GLU A 160 -15.88 16.77 1.52
N GLY A 161 -15.22 15.72 1.01
CA GLY A 161 -14.05 15.84 0.15
C GLY A 161 -12.71 16.12 0.85
N LEU A 162 -12.67 16.09 2.19
CA LEU A 162 -11.44 16.19 2.98
C LEU A 162 -11.32 15.00 3.94
N ASP A 163 -10.37 14.13 3.69
CA ASP A 163 -10.13 12.92 4.48
C ASP A 163 -8.77 12.98 5.18
N LEU A 164 -8.74 12.55 6.44
CA LEU A 164 -7.54 12.39 7.27
C LEU A 164 -7.21 10.91 7.35
N GLY A 165 -5.96 10.55 7.07
CA GLY A 165 -5.40 9.21 7.27
C GLY A 165 -4.32 9.22 8.35
N LEU A 166 -4.27 8.15 9.15
CA LEU A 166 -3.22 7.89 10.12
C LEU A 166 -2.70 6.47 9.92
N HIS A 167 -1.40 6.32 10.01
CA HIS A 167 -0.69 5.05 9.88
C HIS A 167 0.35 4.88 10.96
N ILE A 168 0.54 3.64 11.39
CA ILE A 168 1.70 3.17 12.12
C ILE A 168 2.02 1.74 11.68
N GLY A 169 3.28 1.47 11.37
CA GLY A 169 3.81 0.16 11.04
C GLY A 169 5.01 -0.19 11.90
N HIS A 170 5.26 -1.48 12.06
CA HIS A 170 6.41 -1.98 12.80
C HIS A 170 6.97 -3.20 12.07
N TYR A 171 8.20 -3.07 11.64
CA TYR A 171 8.97 -4.10 10.94
C TYR A 171 9.97 -4.73 11.91
N ASP A 172 9.86 -6.02 12.11
CA ASP A 172 10.75 -6.81 12.97
C ASP A 172 11.65 -7.67 12.07
N TYR A 173 12.84 -7.13 11.75
CA TYR A 173 13.77 -7.81 10.86
C TYR A 173 14.46 -8.97 11.56
N GLU A 174 14.56 -10.12 10.88
CA GLU A 174 15.34 -11.26 11.35
C GLU A 174 16.84 -10.91 11.47
N MET A 175 17.33 -10.09 10.55
CA MET A 175 18.72 -9.59 10.55
C MET A 175 18.73 -8.06 10.56
N GLY A 176 18.70 -7.48 11.75
CA GLY A 176 18.74 -6.01 11.90
C GLY A 176 17.99 -5.53 13.13
N ASP A 177 17.95 -4.22 13.29
CA ASP A 177 17.13 -3.59 14.32
C ASP A 177 15.71 -3.41 13.82
N ALA A 178 14.74 -3.63 14.70
CA ALA A 178 13.34 -3.39 14.38
C ALA A 178 13.07 -1.91 14.09
N GLU A 179 12.19 -1.64 13.14
CA GLU A 179 11.87 -0.29 12.70
C GLU A 179 10.38 0.00 12.80
N THR A 180 10.05 1.25 13.10
CA THR A 180 8.66 1.71 13.16
C THR A 180 8.50 2.88 12.22
N ASP A 181 7.55 2.82 11.32
CA ASP A 181 7.14 3.93 10.49
C ASP A 181 5.77 4.45 10.91
N TYR A 182 5.55 5.74 10.72
CA TYR A 182 4.29 6.38 11.07
C TYR A 182 4.02 7.57 10.17
N GLY A 183 2.74 7.82 9.93
CA GLY A 183 2.35 8.87 9.00
C GLY A 183 0.98 9.46 9.28
N ILE A 184 0.83 10.70 8.84
CA ILE A 184 -0.42 11.41 8.76
C ILE A 184 -0.62 11.92 7.34
N SER A 185 -1.82 11.81 6.81
CA SER A 185 -2.14 12.28 5.46
C SER A 185 -3.46 13.02 5.43
N LEU A 186 -3.57 13.98 4.51
CA LEU A 186 -4.80 14.68 4.14
C LEU A 186 -5.06 14.48 2.66
N ALA A 187 -6.25 14.00 2.31
CA ALA A 187 -6.69 13.83 0.93
C ALA A 187 -7.78 14.84 0.59
N ILE A 188 -7.64 15.50 -0.56
CA ILE A 188 -8.57 16.50 -1.10
C ILE A 188 -8.77 16.22 -2.59
N GLY A 189 -9.91 15.64 -2.95
CA GLY A 189 -10.14 15.21 -4.33
C GLY A 189 -9.11 14.16 -4.77
N ASP A 190 -8.37 14.45 -5.82
CA ASP A 190 -7.32 13.57 -6.36
C ASP A 190 -5.93 13.88 -5.80
N PHE A 191 -5.81 14.87 -4.89
CA PHE A 191 -4.55 15.21 -4.22
C PHE A 191 -4.47 14.61 -2.83
N SER A 192 -3.26 14.21 -2.43
CA SER A 192 -2.94 13.90 -1.04
C SER A 192 -1.66 14.61 -0.59
N PHE A 193 -1.62 14.94 0.70
CA PHE A 193 -0.50 15.57 1.38
C PHE A 193 -0.18 14.73 2.60
N GLY A 194 1.06 14.29 2.74
CA GLY A 194 1.48 13.42 3.82
C GLY A 194 2.73 13.92 4.53
N ILE A 195 2.83 13.57 5.80
CA ILE A 195 4.07 13.60 6.58
C ILE A 195 4.28 12.19 7.06
N ILE A 196 5.40 11.60 6.68
CA ILE A 196 5.78 10.23 7.02
C ILE A 196 7.18 10.27 7.60
N ASP A 197 7.39 9.53 8.67
CA ASP A 197 8.67 9.40 9.34
C ASP A 197 8.87 7.96 9.81
N SER A 198 10.08 7.62 10.20
CA SER A 198 10.41 6.30 10.74
C SER A 198 11.43 6.39 11.87
N SER A 199 11.56 5.33 12.64
CA SER A 199 12.53 5.20 13.72
C SER A 199 13.95 4.86 13.23
N ARG A 200 14.19 4.87 11.91
CA ARG A 200 15.52 4.63 11.33
C ARG A 200 16.50 5.68 11.82
N ASP A 201 17.74 5.26 12.04
CA ASP A 201 18.83 6.19 12.30
C ASP A 201 18.99 7.13 11.10
N ASP A 202 19.14 8.43 11.39
CA ASP A 202 19.26 9.49 10.38
C ASP A 202 18.01 9.71 9.49
N SER A 203 16.81 9.23 9.91
CA SER A 203 15.57 9.55 9.24
C SER A 203 15.11 10.97 9.54
N ASP A 204 14.83 11.75 8.50
CA ASP A 204 14.10 13.00 8.60
C ASP A 204 12.67 12.80 8.06
N PRO A 205 11.66 13.50 8.62
CA PRO A 205 10.30 13.40 8.11
C PRO A 205 10.19 13.78 6.63
N TYR A 206 9.54 12.94 5.85
CA TYR A 206 9.21 13.21 4.45
C TYR A 206 7.89 13.96 4.34
N PHE A 207 7.92 15.08 3.59
CA PHE A 207 6.71 15.78 3.15
C PHE A 207 6.36 15.32 1.75
N ILE A 208 5.22 14.64 1.63
CA ILE A 208 4.81 14.02 0.37
C ILE A 208 3.60 14.75 -0.19
N VAL A 209 3.65 15.02 -1.48
CA VAL A 209 2.50 15.48 -2.26
C VAL A 209 2.27 14.45 -3.36
N SER A 210 1.05 13.96 -3.47
CA SER A 210 0.67 13.02 -4.51
C SER A 210 -0.57 13.50 -5.25
N TYR A 211 -0.65 13.13 -6.52
CA TYR A 211 -1.82 13.31 -7.36
C TYR A 211 -2.09 11.98 -8.07
N GLY A 212 -3.32 11.50 -7.98
CA GLY A 212 -3.68 10.24 -8.60
C GLY A 212 -5.14 10.21 -9.03
N PHE A 213 -5.41 9.46 -10.08
CA PHE A 213 -6.76 9.24 -10.57
C PHE A 213 -6.94 7.79 -11.01
N SER A 214 -8.17 7.33 -10.96
CA SER A 214 -8.55 5.95 -11.30
C SER A 214 -9.90 5.91 -12.00
N GLY A 215 -10.17 4.79 -12.66
CA GLY A 215 -11.44 4.54 -13.32
C GLY A 215 -11.70 3.06 -13.49
N SER A 216 -12.93 2.73 -13.86
CA SER A 216 -13.34 1.35 -14.16
C SER A 216 -13.51 1.17 -15.67
N LEU A 217 -13.18 -0.03 -16.18
CA LEU A 217 -13.30 -0.46 -17.59
C LEU A 217 -14.57 -1.28 -17.83
#